data_3a571cf204884f506b5f77b3b319e8e1
#
_entry.id   3a571cf204884f506b5f77b3b319e8e1
#
_cell.length_a   1.000
_cell.length_b   1.000
_cell.length_c   1.000
_cell.angle_alpha   90.00
_cell.angle_beta   90.00
_cell.angle_gamma   90.00
#
_symmetry.space_group_name_H-M   'P 1'
#
loop_
_entity.id
_entity.type
_entity.pdbx_description
1 polymer ?
#
loop_
_entity_poly.entity_id
_entity_poly.type
_entity_poly.pdbx_seq_one_letter_code
_entity_poly.pdbx_strand_id
1 'polypeptide(L)'
;MAVLPTFDMLLFGGTGDLVTRKLLPALYRRHAAGQVSAESRIYGIARTALSQGDYLNQIETACRQFLGKEFDESHWTAFSGLLSYVKLDAGAEPDYAALKSLLHGRDDNVRVFFFSTASNLFSVICQNLAKAAVVTPLSRVVLEKPLGHDTASADLINTQVGAVFAEKQIYRIDHYLGKEAVQNLMALRFGNALFEPLWRRGLIKHVQITVAEELGVERRGHFYDQTGAVRDMLQNHLLQLLCIMAMEPPASSDPDAVRDEKLKVLRALRPLRDRDVLTKTVRGQYKAGAVRGVPVPGFLEEADIAPDSSTETFVALKAEIDTWRWAGVPFYLRTGKRLQEHLTELVVTFEEVPHPIFERPPTTQTANELVIRLQPDESITLTILAKNPGEGMRLKPVSLALDLGETFKTRSLDAYERLLMDTVKGNLTLFMRRDELDAAWGWIDPIRAGWEKYDDRPKIYIAGSWGPAASSALIGRDGFAWHDEL
;
A
#
# COMPACT_ATOMS: atom_id res chain seq x y z
N MET A 1 21.72 12.80 -9.64
CA MET A 1 21.00 12.64 -8.35
C MET A 1 22.03 12.81 -7.23
N ALA A 2 21.66 13.34 -6.05
CA ALA A 2 22.61 13.53 -4.96
C ALA A 2 23.00 12.19 -4.34
N VAL A 3 24.27 12.06 -3.92
CA VAL A 3 24.77 10.91 -3.14
C VAL A 3 24.10 10.91 -1.77
N LEU A 4 23.69 9.74 -1.31
CA LEU A 4 23.08 9.55 0.02
C LEU A 4 24.14 9.65 1.13
N PRO A 5 23.72 9.97 2.37
CA PRO A 5 24.58 9.78 3.53
C PRO A 5 25.09 8.33 3.59
N THR A 6 26.31 8.15 4.09
CA THR A 6 26.84 6.81 4.37
C THR A 6 25.94 6.09 5.38
N PHE A 7 25.63 4.82 5.10
CA PHE A 7 24.71 4.06 5.94
C PHE A 7 25.16 2.62 6.18
N ASP A 8 24.68 2.08 7.27
CA ASP A 8 24.73 0.67 7.61
C ASP A 8 23.29 0.12 7.63
N MET A 9 22.98 -0.77 6.69
CA MET A 9 21.63 -1.36 6.55
C MET A 9 21.64 -2.81 7.02
N LEU A 10 20.86 -3.11 8.04
CA LEU A 10 20.74 -4.42 8.67
C LEU A 10 19.38 -5.02 8.30
N LEU A 11 19.39 -5.99 7.39
CA LEU A 11 18.19 -6.65 6.85
C LEU A 11 17.89 -7.91 7.67
N PHE A 12 17.04 -7.81 8.69
CA PHE A 12 16.56 -8.97 9.44
C PHE A 12 15.59 -9.77 8.56
N GLY A 13 15.84 -11.07 8.42
CA GLY A 13 15.22 -11.91 7.39
C GLY A 13 15.96 -11.83 6.05
N GLY A 14 17.28 -11.63 6.08
CA GLY A 14 18.16 -11.36 4.93
C GLY A 14 18.19 -12.40 3.81
N THR A 15 17.63 -13.60 4.04
CA THR A 15 17.44 -14.65 3.03
C THR A 15 15.98 -14.79 2.57
N GLY A 16 15.07 -13.94 3.08
CA GLY A 16 13.66 -13.99 2.79
C GLY A 16 13.28 -13.44 1.42
N ASP A 17 12.10 -13.79 0.96
CA ASP A 17 11.58 -13.44 -0.38
C ASP A 17 11.56 -11.92 -0.62
N LEU A 18 11.11 -11.12 0.35
CA LEU A 18 11.10 -9.65 0.21
C LEU A 18 12.51 -9.08 -0.01
N VAL A 19 13.48 -9.55 0.77
CA VAL A 19 14.87 -9.07 0.69
C VAL A 19 15.48 -9.42 -0.66
N THR A 20 15.33 -10.67 -1.10
CA THR A 20 15.93 -11.17 -2.33
C THR A 20 15.25 -10.63 -3.59
N ARG A 21 13.91 -10.50 -3.58
CA ARG A 21 13.15 -10.07 -4.77
C ARG A 21 12.98 -8.57 -4.90
N LYS A 22 13.03 -7.82 -3.79
CA LYS A 22 12.70 -6.39 -3.79
C LYS A 22 13.84 -5.54 -3.22
N LEU A 23 14.25 -5.77 -1.98
CA LEU A 23 15.15 -4.84 -1.29
C LEU A 23 16.56 -4.81 -1.90
N LEU A 24 17.17 -5.97 -2.11
CA LEU A 24 18.53 -6.03 -2.67
C LEU A 24 18.59 -5.62 -4.15
N PRO A 25 17.65 -6.02 -5.03
CA PRO A 25 17.56 -5.43 -6.37
C PRO A 25 17.34 -3.91 -6.37
N ALA A 26 16.55 -3.38 -5.43
CA ALA A 26 16.36 -1.94 -5.28
C ALA A 26 17.66 -1.22 -4.88
N LEU A 27 18.39 -1.75 -3.90
CA LEU A 27 19.70 -1.23 -3.46
C LEU A 27 20.74 -1.33 -4.56
N TYR A 28 20.77 -2.43 -5.32
CA TYR A 28 21.64 -2.58 -6.49
C TYR A 28 21.39 -1.47 -7.51
N ARG A 29 20.14 -1.19 -7.88
CA ARG A 29 19.81 -0.11 -8.81
C ARG A 29 20.26 1.24 -8.30
N ARG A 30 20.13 1.51 -7.01
CA ARG A 30 20.58 2.78 -6.41
C ARG A 30 22.09 2.88 -6.37
N HIS A 31 22.79 1.76 -6.15
CA HIS A 31 24.24 1.68 -6.26
C HIS A 31 24.70 1.94 -7.71
N ALA A 32 24.09 1.25 -8.69
CA ALA A 32 24.40 1.44 -10.11
C ALA A 32 24.13 2.89 -10.58
N ALA A 33 23.13 3.57 -9.97
CA ALA A 33 22.86 4.99 -10.21
C ALA A 33 23.81 5.96 -9.48
N GLY A 34 24.87 5.47 -8.82
CA GLY A 34 25.87 6.27 -8.11
C GLY A 34 25.37 6.96 -6.83
N GLN A 35 24.27 6.49 -6.24
CA GLN A 35 23.68 7.10 -5.05
C GLN A 35 24.17 6.48 -3.73
N VAL A 36 24.66 5.25 -3.76
CA VAL A 36 25.15 4.53 -2.57
C VAL A 36 26.67 4.70 -2.46
N SER A 37 27.13 5.24 -1.33
CA SER A 37 28.55 5.40 -1.06
C SER A 37 29.27 4.04 -0.93
N ALA A 38 30.51 3.93 -1.40
CA ALA A 38 31.36 2.76 -1.24
C ALA A 38 31.69 2.45 0.24
N GLU A 39 31.50 3.42 1.14
CA GLU A 39 31.69 3.24 2.58
C GLU A 39 30.45 2.65 3.27
N SER A 40 29.30 2.62 2.60
CA SER A 40 28.08 2.01 3.12
C SER A 40 28.24 0.50 3.24
N ARG A 41 27.45 -0.12 4.13
CA ARG A 41 27.43 -1.57 4.36
C ARG A 41 26.01 -2.07 4.41
N ILE A 42 25.81 -3.29 3.91
CA ILE A 42 24.51 -3.96 3.88
C ILE A 42 24.70 -5.35 4.49
N TYR A 43 24.03 -5.61 5.58
CA TYR A 43 24.12 -6.86 6.33
C TYR A 43 22.85 -7.68 6.14
N GLY A 44 22.92 -8.82 5.47
CA GLY A 44 21.84 -9.80 5.46
C GLY A 44 21.90 -10.65 6.73
N ILE A 45 20.87 -10.59 7.53
CA ILE A 45 20.80 -11.24 8.85
C ILE A 45 19.74 -12.34 8.82
N ALA A 46 20.13 -13.58 9.11
CA ALA A 46 19.21 -14.70 9.24
C ALA A 46 19.77 -15.81 10.15
N ARG A 47 18.90 -16.69 10.64
CA ARG A 47 19.27 -17.80 11.52
C ARG A 47 19.99 -18.96 10.81
N THR A 48 19.81 -19.08 9.50
CA THR A 48 20.41 -20.15 8.69
C THR A 48 21.92 -20.01 8.66
N ALA A 49 22.65 -21.10 8.82
CA ALA A 49 24.09 -21.09 8.67
C ALA A 49 24.45 -21.10 7.18
N LEU A 50 24.93 -19.97 6.66
CA LEU A 50 25.42 -19.81 5.30
C LEU A 50 26.87 -19.26 5.35
N SER A 51 27.70 -19.68 4.40
CA SER A 51 28.96 -18.99 4.15
C SER A 51 28.71 -17.65 3.45
N GLN A 52 29.66 -16.71 3.55
CA GLN A 52 29.59 -15.46 2.81
C GLN A 52 29.45 -15.70 1.29
N GLY A 53 30.16 -16.68 0.74
CA GLY A 53 30.09 -17.02 -0.68
C GLY A 53 28.71 -17.57 -1.09
N ASP A 54 28.14 -18.47 -0.29
CA ASP A 54 26.79 -19.01 -0.58
C ASP A 54 25.74 -17.93 -0.54
N TYR A 55 25.82 -17.02 0.43
CA TYR A 55 24.90 -15.88 0.51
C TYR A 55 25.01 -14.97 -0.73
N LEU A 56 26.24 -14.60 -1.13
CA LEU A 56 26.46 -13.78 -2.32
C LEU A 56 25.92 -14.44 -3.58
N ASN A 57 26.16 -15.76 -3.76
CA ASN A 57 25.65 -16.52 -4.89
C ASN A 57 24.10 -16.53 -4.93
N GLN A 58 23.45 -16.68 -3.76
CA GLN A 58 22.00 -16.61 -3.66
C GLN A 58 21.48 -15.23 -4.08
N ILE A 59 22.10 -14.15 -3.61
CA ILE A 59 21.68 -12.80 -3.93
C ILE A 59 21.96 -12.45 -5.39
N GLU A 60 23.11 -12.87 -5.93
CA GLU A 60 23.43 -12.68 -7.35
C GLU A 60 22.37 -13.33 -8.25
N THR A 61 22.04 -14.59 -7.97
CA THR A 61 21.00 -15.32 -8.71
C THR A 61 19.68 -14.57 -8.68
N ALA A 62 19.27 -14.09 -7.52
CA ALA A 62 18.05 -13.29 -7.38
C ALA A 62 18.14 -11.96 -8.14
N CYS A 63 19.24 -11.23 -8.02
CA CYS A 63 19.44 -9.98 -8.75
C CYS A 63 19.39 -10.20 -10.27
N ARG A 64 20.05 -11.25 -10.80
CA ARG A 64 19.97 -11.60 -12.23
C ARG A 64 18.53 -11.87 -12.68
N GLN A 65 17.77 -12.62 -11.88
CA GLN A 65 16.38 -12.94 -12.17
C GLN A 65 15.48 -11.70 -12.17
N PHE A 66 15.58 -10.84 -11.15
CA PHE A 66 14.63 -9.75 -10.95
C PHE A 66 15.04 -8.41 -11.58
N LEU A 67 16.32 -8.25 -11.92
CA LEU A 67 16.79 -7.09 -12.69
C LEU A 67 16.78 -7.37 -14.20
N GLY A 68 16.90 -8.62 -14.61
CA GLY A 68 16.93 -9.00 -16.02
C GLY A 68 18.01 -8.23 -16.79
N LYS A 69 17.62 -7.44 -17.77
CA LYS A 69 18.53 -6.65 -18.62
C LYS A 69 19.24 -5.50 -17.89
N GLU A 70 18.78 -5.12 -16.69
CA GLU A 70 19.41 -4.07 -15.87
C GLU A 70 20.60 -4.62 -15.06
N PHE A 71 20.80 -5.93 -15.01
CA PHE A 71 21.93 -6.53 -14.31
C PHE A 71 23.22 -6.38 -15.13
N ASP A 72 24.29 -5.92 -14.48
CA ASP A 72 25.62 -5.73 -15.06
C ASP A 72 26.71 -6.31 -14.13
N GLU A 73 27.64 -7.10 -14.69
CA GLU A 73 28.68 -7.82 -13.94
C GLU A 73 29.64 -6.87 -13.23
N SER A 74 30.01 -5.78 -13.87
CA SER A 74 30.94 -4.81 -13.29
C SER A 74 30.33 -4.08 -12.10
N HIS A 75 29.06 -3.70 -12.20
CA HIS A 75 28.29 -3.13 -11.09
C HIS A 75 28.07 -4.14 -9.98
N TRP A 76 27.83 -5.44 -10.32
CA TRP A 76 27.67 -6.49 -9.32
C TRP A 76 28.93 -6.67 -8.48
N THR A 77 30.11 -6.70 -9.10
CA THR A 77 31.37 -6.83 -8.40
C THR A 77 31.58 -5.73 -7.36
N ALA A 78 31.25 -4.48 -7.71
CA ALA A 78 31.33 -3.36 -6.78
C ALA A 78 30.24 -3.42 -5.68
N PHE A 79 28.99 -3.76 -6.05
CA PHE A 79 27.86 -3.84 -5.12
C PHE A 79 28.04 -4.99 -4.12
N SER A 80 28.49 -6.18 -4.57
CA SER A 80 28.69 -7.33 -3.71
C SER A 80 29.74 -7.09 -2.63
N GLY A 81 30.69 -6.19 -2.87
CA GLY A 81 31.64 -5.73 -1.86
C GLY A 81 31.03 -4.97 -0.68
N LEU A 82 29.80 -4.48 -0.82
CA LEU A 82 29.05 -3.83 0.27
C LEU A 82 28.25 -4.85 1.10
N LEU A 83 28.04 -6.07 0.59
CA LEU A 83 27.19 -7.09 1.19
C LEU A 83 27.96 -7.96 2.17
N SER A 84 27.40 -8.21 3.33
CA SER A 84 27.91 -9.17 4.31
C SER A 84 26.76 -10.03 4.85
N TYR A 85 27.03 -11.30 5.15
CA TYR A 85 26.09 -12.18 5.81
C TYR A 85 26.40 -12.32 7.28
N VAL A 86 25.39 -12.24 8.12
CA VAL A 86 25.49 -12.42 9.57
C VAL A 86 24.50 -13.50 10.00
N LYS A 87 25.02 -14.63 10.48
CA LYS A 87 24.19 -15.62 11.15
C LYS A 87 23.79 -15.07 12.51
N LEU A 88 22.47 -14.89 12.72
CA LEU A 88 21.92 -14.41 13.99
C LEU A 88 20.50 -14.94 14.15
N ASP A 89 20.18 -15.53 15.30
CA ASP A 89 18.82 -15.79 15.70
C ASP A 89 18.26 -14.54 16.40
N ALA A 90 17.16 -14.02 15.86
CA ALA A 90 16.52 -12.81 16.37
C ALA A 90 16.13 -12.90 17.86
N GLY A 91 15.83 -14.12 18.35
CA GLY A 91 15.50 -14.40 19.76
C GLY A 91 16.70 -14.58 20.67
N ALA A 92 17.91 -14.84 20.11
CA ALA A 92 19.09 -15.16 20.89
C ALA A 92 19.93 -13.90 21.20
N GLU A 93 19.79 -13.37 22.42
CA GLU A 93 20.53 -12.17 22.86
C GLU A 93 22.06 -12.26 22.64
N PRO A 94 22.74 -13.40 22.91
CA PRO A 94 24.20 -13.49 22.71
C PRO A 94 24.65 -13.25 21.27
N ASP A 95 23.83 -13.55 20.26
CA ASP A 95 24.17 -13.38 18.85
C ASP A 95 24.38 -11.91 18.48
N TYR A 96 23.77 -10.98 19.22
CA TYR A 96 23.87 -9.54 18.97
C TYR A 96 25.27 -8.96 19.29
N ALA A 97 26.12 -9.69 19.99
CA ALA A 97 27.52 -9.30 20.19
C ALA A 97 28.28 -9.18 18.86
N ALA A 98 27.93 -10.01 17.87
CA ALA A 98 28.48 -9.92 16.52
C ALA A 98 28.12 -8.58 15.85
N LEU A 99 26.86 -8.13 15.98
CA LEU A 99 26.42 -6.82 15.44
C LEU A 99 27.16 -5.67 16.12
N LYS A 100 27.36 -5.73 17.42
CA LYS A 100 28.13 -4.70 18.17
C LYS A 100 29.55 -4.59 17.62
N SER A 101 30.20 -5.71 17.34
CA SER A 101 31.56 -5.73 16.78
C SER A 101 31.61 -5.17 15.36
N LEU A 102 30.63 -5.53 14.50
CA LEU A 102 30.56 -5.07 13.12
C LEU A 102 30.27 -3.56 13.01
N LEU A 103 29.52 -3.00 13.95
CA LEU A 103 29.11 -1.62 13.96
C LEU A 103 30.03 -0.71 14.79
N HIS A 104 31.08 -1.27 15.38
CA HIS A 104 32.04 -0.50 16.17
C HIS A 104 32.75 0.56 15.32
N GLY A 105 32.80 1.81 15.83
CA GLY A 105 33.43 2.93 15.14
C GLY A 105 32.64 3.48 13.95
N ARG A 106 31.33 3.13 13.83
CA ARG A 106 30.44 3.57 12.74
C ARG A 106 29.20 4.31 13.26
N ASP A 107 29.28 4.95 14.42
CA ASP A 107 28.12 5.60 15.08
C ASP A 107 27.66 6.85 14.37
N ASP A 108 28.51 7.48 13.55
CA ASP A 108 28.19 8.65 12.73
C ASP A 108 27.45 8.30 11.44
N ASN A 109 27.33 7.00 11.09
CA ASN A 109 26.55 6.55 9.94
C ASN A 109 25.06 6.46 10.27
N VAL A 110 24.24 6.66 9.23
CA VAL A 110 22.82 6.32 9.32
C VAL A 110 22.70 4.79 9.46
N ARG A 111 22.05 4.35 10.54
CA ARG A 111 21.90 2.93 10.83
C ARG A 111 20.45 2.51 10.61
N VAL A 112 20.19 1.67 9.61
CA VAL A 112 18.85 1.23 9.26
C VAL A 112 18.65 -0.23 9.67
N PHE A 113 17.73 -0.47 10.59
CA PHE A 113 17.28 -1.80 10.98
C PHE A 113 15.99 -2.13 10.23
N PHE A 114 16.06 -2.93 9.19
CA PHE A 114 14.90 -3.30 8.38
C PHE A 114 14.36 -4.68 8.83
N PHE A 115 13.12 -4.72 9.35
CA PHE A 115 12.51 -5.93 9.87
C PHE A 115 11.64 -6.60 8.79
N SER A 116 12.28 -7.45 7.97
CA SER A 116 11.63 -8.35 7.01
C SER A 116 11.35 -9.72 7.64
N THR A 117 10.81 -9.70 8.86
CA THR A 117 10.49 -10.88 9.68
C THR A 117 9.04 -10.83 10.12
N ALA A 118 8.54 -11.92 10.72
CA ALA A 118 7.22 -11.91 11.33
C ALA A 118 7.14 -10.86 12.46
N SER A 119 6.02 -10.18 12.57
CA SER A 119 5.83 -9.05 13.50
C SER A 119 5.94 -9.42 14.99
N ASN A 120 5.72 -10.68 15.36
CA ASN A 120 5.95 -11.17 16.72
C ASN A 120 7.43 -11.12 17.15
N LEU A 121 8.37 -10.99 16.22
CA LEU A 121 9.80 -10.83 16.50
C LEU A 121 10.22 -9.37 16.71
N PHE A 122 9.41 -8.39 16.35
CA PHE A 122 9.80 -6.97 16.39
C PHE A 122 10.21 -6.54 17.79
N SER A 123 9.45 -6.92 18.80
CA SER A 123 9.74 -6.59 20.20
C SER A 123 11.07 -7.17 20.67
N VAL A 124 11.31 -8.45 20.47
CA VAL A 124 12.52 -9.11 20.93
C VAL A 124 13.76 -8.58 20.19
N ILE A 125 13.64 -8.29 18.89
CA ILE A 125 14.73 -7.67 18.12
C ILE A 125 15.05 -6.30 18.71
N CYS A 126 14.05 -5.43 18.93
CA CYS A 126 14.26 -4.10 19.51
C CYS A 126 14.94 -4.18 20.88
N GLN A 127 14.48 -5.06 21.77
CA GLN A 127 15.08 -5.25 23.09
C GLN A 127 16.54 -5.69 23.01
N ASN A 128 16.85 -6.66 22.14
CA ASN A 128 18.20 -7.15 21.97
C ASN A 128 19.13 -6.11 21.33
N LEU A 129 18.63 -5.30 20.38
CA LEU A 129 19.39 -4.16 19.82
C LEU A 129 19.72 -3.12 20.92
N ALA A 130 18.77 -2.83 21.80
CA ALA A 130 18.99 -1.90 22.92
C ALA A 130 20.02 -2.46 23.92
N LYS A 131 19.92 -3.72 24.32
CA LYS A 131 20.87 -4.40 25.20
C LYS A 131 22.29 -4.47 24.61
N ALA A 132 22.41 -4.71 23.31
CA ALA A 132 23.68 -4.68 22.61
C ALA A 132 24.27 -3.27 22.48
N ALA A 133 23.53 -2.23 22.84
CA ALA A 133 23.90 -0.82 22.71
C ALA A 133 24.31 -0.44 21.27
N VAL A 134 23.56 -0.94 20.27
CA VAL A 134 23.79 -0.63 18.86
C VAL A 134 22.82 0.38 18.27
N VAL A 135 21.90 0.89 19.09
CA VAL A 135 20.96 1.96 18.70
C VAL A 135 21.61 3.31 18.97
N THR A 136 21.63 4.18 17.95
CA THR A 136 22.18 5.54 17.99
C THR A 136 21.12 6.59 17.70
N PRO A 137 21.37 7.88 17.89
CA PRO A 137 20.46 8.94 17.47
C PRO A 137 20.16 8.94 15.95
N LEU A 138 21.08 8.41 15.13
CA LEU A 138 20.93 8.27 13.68
C LEU A 138 20.30 6.93 13.27
N SER A 139 19.95 6.07 14.23
CA SER A 139 19.29 4.80 13.96
C SER A 139 17.87 5.00 13.49
N ARG A 140 17.43 4.14 12.57
CA ARG A 140 16.09 4.09 11.98
C ARG A 140 15.63 2.66 11.92
N VAL A 141 14.41 2.39 12.39
CA VAL A 141 13.81 1.06 12.31
C VAL A 141 12.69 1.08 11.27
N VAL A 142 12.74 0.12 10.35
CA VAL A 142 11.74 -0.05 9.30
C VAL A 142 10.91 -1.28 9.62
N LEU A 143 9.60 -1.07 9.72
CA LEU A 143 8.63 -2.10 10.07
C LEU A 143 7.77 -2.43 8.86
N GLU A 144 7.80 -3.70 8.45
CA GLU A 144 6.93 -4.25 7.42
C GLU A 144 5.58 -4.71 7.99
N LYS A 145 4.57 -4.73 7.13
CA LYS A 145 3.27 -5.32 7.48
C LYS A 145 3.36 -6.84 7.71
N PRO A 146 2.51 -7.40 8.60
CA PRO A 146 1.42 -6.76 9.31
C PRO A 146 1.88 -6.03 10.58
N LEU A 147 1.35 -4.81 10.78
CA LEU A 147 1.57 -4.03 12.00
C LEU A 147 0.39 -4.25 12.98
N GLY A 148 0.32 -5.47 13.50
CA GLY A 148 -0.82 -5.95 14.26
C GLY A 148 -1.92 -6.59 13.39
N HIS A 149 -2.92 -7.16 14.05
CA HIS A 149 -4.11 -7.78 13.45
C HIS A 149 -5.42 -7.21 14.04
N ASP A 150 -5.30 -6.32 15.02
CA ASP A 150 -6.33 -5.53 15.68
C ASP A 150 -5.69 -4.34 16.42
N THR A 151 -6.52 -3.48 17.01
CA THR A 151 -6.06 -2.32 17.80
C THR A 151 -5.12 -2.72 18.93
N ALA A 152 -5.43 -3.79 19.67
CA ALA A 152 -4.64 -4.20 20.85
C ALA A 152 -3.23 -4.68 20.45
N SER A 153 -3.13 -5.54 19.46
CA SER A 153 -1.85 -6.06 18.98
C SER A 153 -1.00 -4.98 18.29
N ALA A 154 -1.63 -4.05 17.57
CA ALA A 154 -0.94 -2.91 16.96
C ALA A 154 -0.38 -1.97 18.05
N ASP A 155 -1.15 -1.66 19.07
CA ASP A 155 -0.70 -0.85 20.21
C ASP A 155 0.46 -1.51 20.97
N LEU A 156 0.39 -2.83 21.17
CA LEU A 156 1.47 -3.59 21.80
C LEU A 156 2.78 -3.48 21.01
N ILE A 157 2.74 -3.72 19.69
CA ILE A 157 3.92 -3.58 18.81
C ILE A 157 4.46 -2.15 18.87
N ASN A 158 3.60 -1.15 18.72
CA ASN A 158 3.99 0.25 18.74
C ASN A 158 4.62 0.67 20.09
N THR A 159 4.08 0.20 21.20
CA THR A 159 4.60 0.47 22.54
C THR A 159 5.96 -0.18 22.75
N GLN A 160 6.14 -1.42 22.33
CA GLN A 160 7.39 -2.16 22.47
C GLN A 160 8.51 -1.59 21.59
N VAL A 161 8.20 -1.23 20.34
CA VAL A 161 9.18 -0.58 19.45
C VAL A 161 9.49 0.85 19.95
N GLY A 162 8.46 1.59 20.39
CA GLY A 162 8.58 2.94 20.92
C GLY A 162 9.34 3.03 22.24
N ALA A 163 9.52 1.93 22.99
CA ALA A 163 10.39 1.87 24.15
C ALA A 163 11.89 1.96 23.79
N VAL A 164 12.25 1.69 22.53
CA VAL A 164 13.64 1.65 22.06
C VAL A 164 13.94 2.77 21.05
N PHE A 165 12.97 3.07 20.17
CA PHE A 165 13.13 4.07 19.12
C PHE A 165 12.13 5.22 19.31
N ALA A 166 12.57 6.45 19.17
CA ALA A 166 11.68 7.60 19.10
C ALA A 166 10.82 7.54 17.83
N GLU A 167 9.60 8.12 17.83
CA GLU A 167 8.68 8.08 16.69
C GLU A 167 9.33 8.53 15.37
N LYS A 168 10.18 9.57 15.42
CA LYS A 168 10.94 10.07 14.26
C LYS A 168 11.98 9.08 13.71
N GLN A 169 12.25 7.99 14.42
CA GLN A 169 13.17 6.91 14.01
C GLN A 169 12.41 5.70 13.50
N ILE A 170 11.05 5.69 13.55
CA ILE A 170 10.21 4.54 13.19
C ILE A 170 9.57 4.76 11.83
N TYR A 171 9.86 3.89 10.88
CA TYR A 171 9.41 3.92 9.49
C TYR A 171 8.45 2.76 9.25
N ARG A 172 7.14 3.00 9.37
CA ARG A 172 6.11 1.98 9.11
C ARG A 172 5.74 2.01 7.64
N ILE A 173 6.09 0.96 6.92
CA ILE A 173 5.87 0.87 5.47
C ILE A 173 4.40 0.57 5.14
N ASP A 174 3.86 1.44 4.29
CA ASP A 174 2.83 1.09 3.33
C ASP A 174 3.42 1.30 1.93
N HIS A 175 3.68 0.22 1.21
CA HIS A 175 4.36 0.30 -0.09
C HIS A 175 3.54 1.03 -1.17
N TYR A 176 2.21 1.18 -1.00
CA TYR A 176 1.39 2.00 -1.90
C TYR A 176 1.78 3.47 -1.85
N LEU A 177 2.14 4.01 -0.68
CA LEU A 177 2.62 5.38 -0.55
C LEU A 177 3.92 5.63 -1.33
N GLY A 178 4.73 4.58 -1.53
CA GLY A 178 5.96 4.64 -2.32
C GLY A 178 5.75 4.62 -3.84
N LYS A 179 4.53 4.31 -4.34
CA LYS A 179 4.24 4.28 -5.78
C LYS A 179 4.19 5.69 -6.36
N GLU A 180 4.77 5.86 -7.56
CA GLU A 180 4.80 7.16 -8.27
C GLU A 180 3.39 7.69 -8.48
N ALA A 181 2.49 6.84 -8.94
CA ALA A 181 1.09 7.19 -9.20
C ALA A 181 0.35 7.73 -7.97
N VAL A 182 0.64 7.21 -6.78
CA VAL A 182 0.05 7.71 -5.52
C VAL A 182 0.57 9.11 -5.20
N GLN A 183 1.85 9.38 -5.47
CA GLN A 183 2.41 10.73 -5.29
C GLN A 183 1.89 11.70 -6.35
N ASN A 184 1.66 11.20 -7.58
CA ASN A 184 1.02 12.00 -8.63
C ASN A 184 -0.40 12.44 -8.26
N LEU A 185 -1.13 11.68 -7.45
CA LEU A 185 -2.42 12.13 -6.91
C LEU A 185 -2.27 13.38 -6.03
N MET A 186 -1.22 13.45 -5.20
CA MET A 186 -0.92 14.66 -4.42
C MET A 186 -0.52 15.83 -5.33
N ALA A 187 0.31 15.57 -6.34
CA ALA A 187 0.70 16.58 -7.33
C ALA A 187 -0.50 17.08 -8.14
N LEU A 188 -1.41 16.20 -8.55
CA LEU A 188 -2.63 16.56 -9.24
C LEU A 188 -3.47 17.51 -8.40
N ARG A 189 -3.71 17.17 -7.14
CA ARG A 189 -4.56 17.94 -6.24
C ARG A 189 -3.92 19.26 -5.80
N PHE A 190 -2.69 19.24 -5.37
CA PHE A 190 -2.06 20.37 -4.66
C PHE A 190 -1.09 21.19 -5.53
N GLY A 191 -0.69 20.64 -6.69
CA GLY A 191 0.12 21.34 -7.67
C GLY A 191 -0.67 22.09 -8.74
N ASN A 192 -2.01 21.94 -8.76
CA ASN A 192 -2.87 22.52 -9.80
C ASN A 192 -4.06 23.26 -9.18
N ALA A 193 -4.13 24.58 -9.41
CA ALA A 193 -5.22 25.41 -8.92
C ALA A 193 -6.61 25.02 -9.47
N LEU A 194 -6.66 24.25 -10.56
CA LEU A 194 -7.89 23.80 -11.20
C LEU A 194 -8.70 22.84 -10.34
N PHE A 195 -8.04 21.89 -9.65
CA PHE A 195 -8.73 20.78 -9.02
C PHE A 195 -9.23 21.11 -7.61
N GLU A 196 -8.48 21.79 -6.79
CA GLU A 196 -8.82 22.01 -5.39
C GLU A 196 -10.18 22.72 -5.18
N PRO A 197 -10.60 23.73 -5.97
CA PRO A 197 -11.92 24.32 -5.86
C PRO A 197 -13.06 23.34 -6.13
N LEU A 198 -12.83 22.31 -6.95
CA LEU A 198 -13.81 21.29 -7.31
C LEU A 198 -13.86 20.15 -6.27
N TRP A 199 -12.88 20.04 -5.36
CA TRP A 199 -12.65 18.89 -4.50
C TRP A 199 -13.44 18.97 -3.20
N ARG A 200 -14.80 18.99 -3.33
CA ARG A 200 -15.69 19.16 -2.18
C ARG A 200 -17.12 18.68 -2.47
N ARG A 201 -17.89 18.49 -1.40
CA ARG A 201 -19.34 18.29 -1.46
C ARG A 201 -20.02 19.37 -2.32
N GLY A 202 -21.09 18.98 -3.01
CA GLY A 202 -21.85 19.84 -3.93
C GLY A 202 -21.19 19.99 -5.31
N LEU A 203 -19.97 19.49 -5.50
CA LEU A 203 -19.31 19.35 -6.81
C LEU A 203 -18.91 17.91 -7.09
N ILE A 204 -18.55 17.13 -6.06
CA ILE A 204 -18.30 15.70 -6.16
C ILE A 204 -19.54 14.95 -5.66
N LYS A 205 -20.04 14.04 -6.50
CA LYS A 205 -21.21 13.20 -6.26
C LYS A 205 -20.87 11.97 -5.45
N HIS A 206 -19.80 11.28 -5.83
CA HIS A 206 -19.20 10.15 -5.08
C HIS A 206 -17.78 9.89 -5.54
N VAL A 207 -17.08 9.07 -4.74
CA VAL A 207 -15.73 8.61 -5.04
C VAL A 207 -15.71 7.09 -4.94
N GLN A 208 -15.01 6.42 -5.88
CA GLN A 208 -14.76 4.98 -5.82
C GLN A 208 -13.25 4.74 -5.74
N ILE A 209 -12.84 3.78 -4.91
CA ILE A 209 -11.45 3.32 -4.80
C ILE A 209 -11.47 1.80 -4.93
N THR A 210 -10.95 1.30 -6.05
CA THR A 210 -10.88 -0.14 -6.33
C THR A 210 -9.43 -0.59 -6.36
N VAL A 211 -9.13 -1.66 -5.61
CA VAL A 211 -7.86 -2.38 -5.68
C VAL A 211 -8.17 -3.84 -5.93
N ALA A 212 -8.06 -4.28 -7.17
CA ALA A 212 -8.38 -5.61 -7.64
C ALA A 212 -7.12 -6.42 -7.92
N GLU A 213 -7.10 -7.68 -7.48
CA GLU A 213 -6.01 -8.62 -7.72
C GLU A 213 -6.51 -9.85 -8.48
N GLU A 214 -5.85 -10.22 -9.58
CA GLU A 214 -6.09 -11.46 -10.30
C GLU A 214 -5.56 -12.71 -9.58
N LEU A 215 -4.50 -12.50 -8.77
CA LEU A 215 -3.88 -13.57 -8.00
C LEU A 215 -4.77 -14.03 -6.84
N GLY A 216 -4.69 -15.33 -6.53
CA GLY A 216 -5.28 -15.90 -5.32
C GLY A 216 -4.37 -15.78 -4.12
N VAL A 217 -4.54 -16.69 -3.16
CA VAL A 217 -3.68 -16.74 -1.96
C VAL A 217 -2.38 -17.52 -2.23
N GLU A 218 -2.35 -18.33 -3.28
CA GLU A 218 -1.19 -19.10 -3.75
C GLU A 218 -0.55 -19.91 -2.59
N ARG A 219 0.77 -19.78 -2.41
CA ARG A 219 1.53 -20.47 -1.33
C ARG A 219 1.38 -19.81 0.04
N ARG A 220 0.49 -18.82 0.19
CA ARG A 220 0.30 -18.05 1.42
C ARG A 220 -1.04 -18.35 2.09
N GLY A 221 -1.65 -19.51 1.80
CA GLY A 221 -2.98 -19.89 2.30
C GLY A 221 -3.09 -19.74 3.81
N HIS A 222 -2.24 -20.39 4.58
CA HIS A 222 -2.26 -20.30 6.04
C HIS A 222 -2.17 -18.86 6.59
N PHE A 223 -1.29 -18.04 6.02
CA PHE A 223 -1.18 -16.63 6.42
C PHE A 223 -2.46 -15.85 6.08
N TYR A 224 -2.97 -16.05 4.86
CA TYR A 224 -4.12 -15.29 4.38
C TYR A 224 -5.41 -15.69 5.11
N ASP A 225 -5.54 -16.96 5.47
CA ASP A 225 -6.68 -17.47 6.24
C ASP A 225 -6.83 -16.78 7.61
N GLN A 226 -5.70 -16.36 8.19
CA GLN A 226 -5.69 -15.57 9.43
C GLN A 226 -5.79 -14.05 9.20
N THR A 227 -5.59 -13.58 7.96
CA THR A 227 -5.51 -12.15 7.65
C THR A 227 -6.79 -11.61 7.01
N GLY A 228 -7.22 -12.16 5.88
CA GLY A 228 -8.35 -11.69 5.10
C GLY A 228 -8.11 -10.36 4.36
N ALA A 229 -9.03 -10.01 3.48
CA ALA A 229 -8.92 -8.81 2.63
C ALA A 229 -8.95 -7.50 3.43
N VAL A 230 -9.66 -7.46 4.55
CA VAL A 230 -9.75 -6.26 5.40
C VAL A 230 -8.39 -5.89 5.97
N ARG A 231 -7.68 -6.86 6.56
CA ARG A 231 -6.38 -6.60 7.19
C ARG A 231 -5.26 -6.49 6.16
N ASP A 232 -5.36 -7.27 5.05
CA ASP A 232 -4.32 -7.26 4.03
C ASP A 232 -4.34 -5.97 3.18
N MET A 233 -5.53 -5.44 2.88
CA MET A 233 -5.68 -4.37 1.90
C MET A 233 -6.44 -3.14 2.40
N LEU A 234 -7.55 -3.31 3.11
CA LEU A 234 -8.42 -2.20 3.47
C LEU A 234 -7.81 -1.34 4.58
N GLN A 235 -7.38 -1.95 5.68
CA GLN A 235 -6.84 -1.28 6.88
C GLN A 235 -5.61 -0.40 6.57
N ASN A 236 -4.90 -0.72 5.53
CA ASN A 236 -3.68 -0.04 5.12
C ASN A 236 -3.88 0.68 3.78
N HIS A 237 -3.64 0.03 2.67
CA HIS A 237 -3.56 0.61 1.33
C HIS A 237 -4.80 1.43 0.94
N LEU A 238 -6.03 0.88 1.11
CA LEU A 238 -7.23 1.60 0.72
C LEU A 238 -7.49 2.82 1.63
N LEU A 239 -7.25 2.68 2.93
CA LEU A 239 -7.38 3.82 3.85
C LEU A 239 -6.33 4.90 3.57
N GLN A 240 -5.10 4.55 3.18
CA GLN A 240 -4.09 5.54 2.78
C GLN A 240 -4.49 6.25 1.48
N LEU A 241 -5.00 5.53 0.48
CA LEU A 241 -5.53 6.14 -0.75
C LEU A 241 -6.72 7.06 -0.44
N LEU A 242 -7.63 6.62 0.43
CA LEU A 242 -8.75 7.44 0.91
C LEU A 242 -8.25 8.73 1.59
N CYS A 243 -7.22 8.64 2.44
CA CYS A 243 -6.66 9.80 3.11
C CYS A 243 -6.08 10.80 2.11
N ILE A 244 -5.24 10.36 1.16
CA ILE A 244 -4.66 11.25 0.15
C ILE A 244 -5.76 11.87 -0.72
N MET A 245 -6.82 11.11 -1.02
CA MET A 245 -7.97 11.57 -1.79
C MET A 245 -8.78 12.62 -1.05
N ALA A 246 -8.93 12.49 0.27
CA ALA A 246 -9.87 13.27 1.05
C ALA A 246 -9.24 14.37 1.94
N MET A 247 -7.94 14.34 2.19
CA MET A 247 -7.26 15.28 3.08
C MET A 247 -7.31 16.73 2.58
N GLU A 248 -7.22 17.69 3.49
CA GLU A 248 -7.01 19.09 3.15
C GLU A 248 -5.59 19.31 2.58
N PRO A 249 -5.36 20.39 1.81
CA PRO A 249 -4.01 20.75 1.40
C PRO A 249 -3.11 20.93 2.63
N PRO A 250 -2.00 20.18 2.73
CA PRO A 250 -1.08 20.36 3.86
C PRO A 250 -0.41 21.74 3.79
N ALA A 251 -0.10 22.32 4.95
CA ALA A 251 0.52 23.63 5.03
C ALA A 251 1.94 23.71 4.41
N SER A 252 2.60 22.56 4.28
CA SER A 252 3.92 22.40 3.66
C SER A 252 4.14 20.95 3.24
N SER A 253 5.24 20.68 2.56
CA SER A 253 5.71 19.32 2.25
C SER A 253 6.40 18.61 3.43
N ASP A 254 6.38 19.21 4.61
CA ASP A 254 6.91 18.59 5.83
C ASP A 254 6.14 17.29 6.13
N PRO A 255 6.85 16.21 6.51
CA PRO A 255 6.21 14.92 6.80
C PRO A 255 5.07 15.00 7.81
N ASP A 256 5.22 15.78 8.89
CA ASP A 256 4.17 15.88 9.91
C ASP A 256 2.96 16.66 9.41
N ALA A 257 3.15 17.71 8.58
CA ALA A 257 2.04 18.44 7.98
C ALA A 257 1.18 17.53 7.09
N VAL A 258 1.80 16.66 6.29
CA VAL A 258 1.06 15.69 5.45
C VAL A 258 0.36 14.63 6.29
N ARG A 259 1.07 14.06 7.29
CA ARG A 259 0.51 13.02 8.17
C ARG A 259 -0.63 13.53 9.05
N ASP A 260 -0.57 14.80 9.48
CA ASP A 260 -1.65 15.42 10.25
C ASP A 260 -2.93 15.55 9.43
N GLU A 261 -2.84 15.91 8.14
CA GLU A 261 -4.03 15.97 7.28
C GLU A 261 -4.62 14.58 7.01
N LYS A 262 -3.79 13.55 6.82
CA LYS A 262 -4.27 12.17 6.72
C LYS A 262 -4.97 11.71 7.99
N LEU A 263 -4.39 12.00 9.16
CA LEU A 263 -4.98 11.65 10.46
C LEU A 263 -6.35 12.30 10.68
N LYS A 264 -6.53 13.56 10.24
CA LYS A 264 -7.85 14.24 10.31
C LYS A 264 -8.91 13.47 9.53
N VAL A 265 -8.57 12.94 8.36
CA VAL A 265 -9.49 12.11 7.57
C VAL A 265 -9.86 10.84 8.33
N LEU A 266 -8.87 10.08 8.83
CA LEU A 266 -9.12 8.83 9.57
C LEU A 266 -10.00 9.05 10.80
N ARG A 267 -9.78 10.13 11.55
CA ARG A 267 -10.58 10.49 12.71
C ARG A 267 -11.99 10.98 12.38
N ALA A 268 -12.19 11.50 11.17
CA ALA A 268 -13.48 11.95 10.67
C ALA A 268 -14.29 10.85 9.97
N LEU A 269 -13.73 9.66 9.77
CA LEU A 269 -14.48 8.52 9.25
C LEU A 269 -15.63 8.17 10.18
N ARG A 270 -16.85 8.17 9.64
CA ARG A 270 -18.04 7.78 10.41
C ARG A 270 -17.92 6.30 10.80
N PRO A 271 -18.01 5.96 12.10
CA PRO A 271 -17.91 4.58 12.54
C PRO A 271 -19.04 3.72 11.95
N LEU A 272 -18.69 2.57 11.40
CA LEU A 272 -19.65 1.56 10.97
C LEU A 272 -19.89 0.60 12.13
N ARG A 273 -21.06 0.67 12.74
CA ARG A 273 -21.42 -0.13 13.92
C ARG A 273 -22.80 -0.75 13.75
N ASP A 274 -23.05 -1.80 14.48
CA ASP A 274 -24.33 -2.46 14.53
C ASP A 274 -24.89 -2.78 13.12
N ARG A 275 -26.11 -2.36 12.81
CA ARG A 275 -26.75 -2.62 11.51
C ARG A 275 -26.07 -1.93 10.32
N ASP A 276 -25.29 -0.88 10.55
CA ASP A 276 -24.54 -0.25 9.47
C ASP A 276 -23.58 -1.24 8.81
N VAL A 277 -22.99 -2.14 9.59
CA VAL A 277 -22.09 -3.18 9.05
C VAL A 277 -22.81 -4.04 8.01
N LEU A 278 -24.06 -4.43 8.28
CA LEU A 278 -24.86 -5.28 7.37
C LEU A 278 -25.35 -4.54 6.11
N THR A 279 -25.48 -3.22 6.18
CA THR A 279 -26.06 -2.41 5.11
C THR A 279 -25.00 -1.66 4.29
N LYS A 280 -23.86 -1.34 4.91
CA LYS A 280 -22.78 -0.53 4.30
C LYS A 280 -21.52 -1.33 3.99
N THR A 281 -21.50 -2.65 4.29
CA THR A 281 -20.38 -3.52 3.97
C THR A 281 -20.84 -4.79 3.27
N VAL A 282 -19.95 -5.34 2.45
CA VAL A 282 -20.10 -6.65 1.81
C VAL A 282 -18.76 -7.37 1.92
N ARG A 283 -18.75 -8.56 2.49
CA ARG A 283 -17.58 -9.44 2.43
C ARG A 283 -17.86 -10.65 1.54
N GLY A 284 -16.83 -11.10 0.82
CA GLY A 284 -16.97 -12.19 -0.14
C GLY A 284 -15.85 -13.20 -0.04
N GLN A 285 -16.09 -14.38 -0.64
CA GLN A 285 -15.11 -15.46 -0.76
C GLN A 285 -15.22 -16.08 -2.14
N TYR A 286 -14.09 -16.23 -2.87
CA TYR A 286 -14.12 -16.80 -4.21
C TYR A 286 -14.29 -18.31 -4.18
N LYS A 287 -15.10 -18.83 -5.10
CA LYS A 287 -15.15 -20.23 -5.47
C LYS A 287 -14.42 -20.46 -6.79
N ALA A 288 -14.20 -21.72 -7.15
CA ALA A 288 -13.57 -22.10 -8.41
C ALA A 288 -14.19 -21.36 -9.60
N GLY A 289 -13.34 -21.00 -10.56
CA GLY A 289 -13.70 -20.25 -11.75
C GLY A 289 -12.56 -20.23 -12.76
N ALA A 290 -12.45 -19.16 -13.55
CA ALA A 290 -11.35 -18.96 -14.49
C ALA A 290 -10.89 -17.50 -14.51
N VAL A 291 -9.59 -17.29 -14.46
CA VAL A 291 -8.96 -15.98 -14.61
C VAL A 291 -8.18 -15.96 -15.92
N ARG A 292 -8.48 -15.02 -16.82
CA ARG A 292 -7.92 -14.97 -18.19
C ARG A 292 -8.05 -16.30 -18.96
N GLY A 293 -9.16 -17.01 -18.75
CA GLY A 293 -9.42 -18.29 -19.40
C GLY A 293 -8.70 -19.50 -18.77
N VAL A 294 -7.91 -19.30 -17.72
CA VAL A 294 -7.22 -20.38 -16.98
C VAL A 294 -8.06 -20.78 -15.78
N PRO A 295 -8.46 -22.08 -15.64
CA PRO A 295 -9.18 -22.57 -14.48
C PRO A 295 -8.36 -22.37 -13.20
N VAL A 296 -9.01 -21.91 -12.13
CA VAL A 296 -8.40 -21.69 -10.81
C VAL A 296 -9.29 -22.27 -9.71
N PRO A 297 -8.69 -22.76 -8.59
CA PRO A 297 -9.45 -23.29 -7.46
C PRO A 297 -10.23 -22.21 -6.73
N GLY A 298 -11.22 -22.64 -5.95
CA GLY A 298 -11.87 -21.81 -4.94
C GLY A 298 -10.99 -21.63 -3.70
N PHE A 299 -11.30 -20.63 -2.88
CA PHE A 299 -10.51 -20.32 -1.68
C PHE A 299 -10.39 -21.50 -0.72
N LEU A 300 -11.49 -22.19 -0.46
CA LEU A 300 -11.49 -23.37 0.41
C LEU A 300 -10.80 -24.62 -0.21
N GLU A 301 -10.46 -24.55 -1.49
CA GLU A 301 -9.72 -25.60 -2.22
C GLU A 301 -8.22 -25.28 -2.33
N GLU A 302 -7.81 -24.06 -1.92
CA GLU A 302 -6.39 -23.67 -1.91
C GLU A 302 -5.65 -24.40 -0.78
N ALA A 303 -4.34 -24.58 -0.94
CA ALA A 303 -3.51 -25.25 0.05
C ALA A 303 -3.47 -24.44 1.38
N ASP A 304 -3.44 -25.18 2.49
CA ASP A 304 -3.32 -24.63 3.85
C ASP A 304 -4.49 -23.71 4.28
N ILE A 305 -5.68 -23.87 3.68
CA ILE A 305 -6.92 -23.21 4.09
C ILE A 305 -7.79 -24.17 4.91
N ALA A 306 -8.38 -23.67 6.00
CA ALA A 306 -9.33 -24.45 6.78
C ALA A 306 -10.63 -24.72 5.97
N PRO A 307 -11.17 -25.96 5.93
CA PRO A 307 -12.33 -26.29 5.11
C PRO A 307 -13.60 -25.51 5.44
N ASP A 308 -13.70 -24.99 6.64
CA ASP A 308 -14.82 -24.20 7.18
C ASP A 308 -14.47 -22.71 7.32
N SER A 309 -13.35 -22.27 6.74
CA SER A 309 -12.91 -20.88 6.85
C SER A 309 -13.99 -19.90 6.37
N SER A 310 -14.21 -18.89 7.20
CA SER A 310 -15.07 -17.75 6.90
C SER A 310 -14.27 -16.48 6.61
N THR A 311 -12.98 -16.61 6.30
CA THR A 311 -12.10 -15.49 5.96
C THR A 311 -12.49 -14.89 4.62
N GLU A 312 -12.66 -13.58 4.62
CA GLU A 312 -13.02 -12.86 3.39
C GLU A 312 -11.82 -12.68 2.45
N THR A 313 -12.05 -12.97 1.18
CA THR A 313 -11.11 -12.70 0.07
C THR A 313 -11.52 -11.48 -0.76
N PHE A 314 -12.65 -10.88 -0.40
CA PHE A 314 -13.22 -9.69 -1.01
C PHE A 314 -13.90 -8.84 0.07
N VAL A 315 -13.77 -7.54 -0.06
CA VAL A 315 -14.55 -6.58 0.72
C VAL A 315 -14.94 -5.40 -0.15
N ALA A 316 -16.20 -4.98 -0.02
CA ALA A 316 -16.68 -3.69 -0.51
C ALA A 316 -17.41 -2.97 0.62
N LEU A 317 -17.25 -1.66 0.73
CA LEU A 317 -17.95 -0.87 1.72
C LEU A 317 -18.19 0.58 1.27
N LYS A 318 -19.20 1.21 1.90
CA LYS A 318 -19.50 2.62 1.81
C LYS A 318 -18.94 3.32 3.06
N ALA A 319 -17.94 4.16 2.88
CA ALA A 319 -17.40 5.04 3.91
C ALA A 319 -17.99 6.45 3.78
N GLU A 320 -18.15 7.15 4.91
CA GLU A 320 -18.59 8.54 4.98
C GLU A 320 -17.62 9.32 5.88
N ILE A 321 -17.29 10.55 5.49
CA ILE A 321 -16.32 11.41 6.18
C ILE A 321 -17.05 12.62 6.73
N ASP A 322 -17.11 12.76 8.05
CA ASP A 322 -17.82 13.81 8.76
C ASP A 322 -17.00 15.10 8.87
N THR A 323 -16.70 15.71 7.72
CA THR A 323 -16.08 17.03 7.61
C THR A 323 -16.95 17.96 6.77
N TRP A 324 -16.72 19.27 6.88
CA TRP A 324 -17.43 20.24 6.04
C TRP A 324 -17.20 20.02 4.55
N ARG A 325 -16.02 19.52 4.19
CA ARG A 325 -15.66 19.21 2.79
C ARG A 325 -16.45 18.02 2.24
N TRP A 326 -16.66 16.96 3.05
CA TRP A 326 -17.11 15.67 2.57
C TRP A 326 -18.47 15.19 3.10
N ALA A 327 -19.04 15.87 4.10
CA ALA A 327 -20.33 15.44 4.67
C ALA A 327 -21.39 15.24 3.59
N GLY A 328 -21.90 14.00 3.47
CA GLY A 328 -22.90 13.60 2.48
C GLY A 328 -22.33 13.06 1.15
N VAL A 329 -21.02 13.09 0.92
CA VAL A 329 -20.38 12.46 -0.23
C VAL A 329 -19.97 11.04 0.15
N PRO A 330 -20.51 9.98 -0.49
CA PRO A 330 -20.11 8.61 -0.21
C PRO A 330 -18.78 8.27 -0.89
N PHE A 331 -17.96 7.50 -0.17
CA PHE A 331 -16.76 6.88 -0.67
C PHE A 331 -16.97 5.37 -0.70
N TYR A 332 -16.87 4.78 -1.89
CA TYR A 332 -16.99 3.33 -2.08
C TYR A 332 -15.61 2.73 -2.19
N LEU A 333 -15.26 1.83 -1.29
CA LEU A 333 -13.98 1.13 -1.25
C LEU A 333 -14.20 -0.33 -1.60
N ARG A 334 -13.40 -0.86 -2.52
CA ARG A 334 -13.50 -2.26 -2.95
C ARG A 334 -12.13 -2.87 -3.16
N THR A 335 -11.94 -4.09 -2.64
CA THR A 335 -10.75 -4.90 -2.93
C THR A 335 -11.10 -6.39 -2.90
N GLY A 336 -10.32 -7.19 -3.62
CA GLY A 336 -10.49 -8.64 -3.61
C GLY A 336 -9.44 -9.37 -4.42
N LYS A 337 -9.34 -10.69 -4.16
CA LYS A 337 -8.51 -11.63 -4.89
C LYS A 337 -9.31 -12.39 -5.93
N ARG A 338 -8.63 -12.96 -6.94
CA ARG A 338 -9.25 -13.67 -8.07
C ARG A 338 -10.34 -12.82 -8.74
N LEU A 339 -10.14 -11.49 -8.78
CA LEU A 339 -11.01 -10.62 -9.56
C LEU A 339 -10.67 -10.68 -11.05
N GLN A 340 -11.47 -10.03 -11.85
CA GLN A 340 -11.41 -10.10 -13.32
C GLN A 340 -10.09 -9.52 -13.86
N GLU A 341 -9.57 -8.47 -13.22
CA GLU A 341 -8.37 -7.75 -13.65
C GLU A 341 -7.47 -7.39 -12.48
N HIS A 342 -6.18 -7.18 -12.77
CA HIS A 342 -5.29 -6.51 -11.86
C HIS A 342 -5.43 -4.99 -12.06
N LEU A 343 -6.18 -4.33 -11.16
CA LEU A 343 -6.53 -2.93 -11.29
C LEU A 343 -6.38 -2.19 -9.96
N THR A 344 -5.77 -1.03 -10.00
CA THR A 344 -5.87 -0.04 -8.91
C THR A 344 -6.29 1.29 -9.51
N GLU A 345 -7.47 1.77 -9.16
CA GLU A 345 -8.00 3.04 -9.65
C GLU A 345 -8.79 3.81 -8.59
N LEU A 346 -8.81 5.12 -8.77
CA LEU A 346 -9.67 6.06 -8.06
C LEU A 346 -10.55 6.75 -9.09
N VAL A 347 -11.85 6.75 -8.85
CA VAL A 347 -12.84 7.37 -9.73
C VAL A 347 -13.57 8.45 -8.97
N VAL A 348 -13.55 9.67 -9.49
CA VAL A 348 -14.27 10.82 -8.95
C VAL A 348 -15.37 11.18 -9.91
N THR A 349 -16.61 10.96 -9.53
CA THR A 349 -17.79 11.37 -10.30
C THR A 349 -18.27 12.71 -9.79
N PHE A 350 -18.33 13.70 -10.66
CA PHE A 350 -18.80 15.04 -10.34
C PHE A 350 -20.32 15.14 -10.38
N GLU A 351 -20.88 16.17 -9.73
CA GLU A 351 -22.30 16.47 -9.82
C GLU A 351 -22.70 16.82 -11.26
N GLU A 352 -23.93 16.54 -11.58
CA GLU A 352 -24.51 16.92 -12.85
C GLU A 352 -24.75 18.44 -12.90
N VAL A 353 -24.77 18.99 -14.12
CA VAL A 353 -25.14 20.40 -14.30
C VAL A 353 -26.55 20.66 -13.72
N PRO A 354 -26.74 21.70 -12.90
CA PRO A 354 -28.01 21.93 -12.20
C PRO A 354 -29.21 22.13 -13.14
N HIS A 355 -28.94 22.69 -14.31
CA HIS A 355 -29.95 22.93 -15.35
C HIS A 355 -29.36 22.68 -16.73
N PRO A 356 -29.66 21.52 -17.37
CA PRO A 356 -29.18 21.21 -18.69
C PRO A 356 -29.91 22.05 -19.74
N ILE A 357 -29.14 22.85 -20.50
CA ILE A 357 -29.66 23.69 -21.62
C ILE A 357 -29.51 23.01 -22.98
N PHE A 358 -28.80 21.87 -23.03
CA PHE A 358 -28.54 21.08 -24.23
C PHE A 358 -29.18 19.70 -24.08
N GLU A 359 -29.52 19.06 -25.21
CA GLU A 359 -29.95 17.67 -25.21
C GLU A 359 -28.89 16.77 -24.62
N ARG A 360 -29.27 15.96 -23.63
CA ARG A 360 -28.37 14.98 -23.02
C ARG A 360 -28.12 13.83 -23.98
N PRO A 361 -26.92 13.26 -24.02
CA PRO A 361 -26.65 12.05 -24.76
C PRO A 361 -27.54 10.90 -24.22
N PRO A 362 -27.97 9.96 -25.08
CA PRO A 362 -28.75 8.79 -24.66
C PRO A 362 -27.93 7.76 -23.91
N THR A 363 -26.86 8.14 -23.26
CA THR A 363 -25.95 7.29 -22.49
C THR A 363 -26.19 7.51 -21.00
N THR A 364 -25.90 6.49 -20.18
CA THR A 364 -25.93 6.55 -18.73
C THR A 364 -24.89 7.51 -18.15
N GLN A 365 -23.81 7.80 -18.90
CA GLN A 365 -22.72 8.67 -18.47
C GLN A 365 -23.01 10.14 -18.80
N THR A 366 -23.72 10.81 -17.91
CA THR A 366 -24.09 12.23 -18.01
C THR A 366 -23.26 13.16 -17.14
N ALA A 367 -22.58 12.64 -16.16
CA ALA A 367 -21.69 13.38 -15.28
C ALA A 367 -20.25 13.43 -15.81
N ASN A 368 -19.52 14.49 -15.45
CA ASN A 368 -18.10 14.50 -15.65
C ASN A 368 -17.42 13.52 -14.68
N GLU A 369 -16.36 12.89 -15.13
CA GLU A 369 -15.68 11.87 -14.36
C GLU A 369 -14.16 11.98 -14.50
N LEU A 370 -13.45 11.89 -13.39
CA LEU A 370 -12.00 11.84 -13.33
C LEU A 370 -11.57 10.45 -12.86
N VAL A 371 -10.93 9.70 -13.74
CA VAL A 371 -10.36 8.37 -13.46
C VAL A 371 -8.86 8.50 -13.30
N ILE A 372 -8.34 8.09 -12.14
CA ILE A 372 -6.92 8.06 -11.83
C ILE A 372 -6.52 6.60 -11.68
N ARG A 373 -5.89 6.05 -12.70
CA ARG A 373 -5.42 4.66 -12.71
C ARG A 373 -3.98 4.62 -12.20
N LEU A 374 -3.77 3.78 -11.19
CA LEU A 374 -2.47 3.59 -10.56
C LEU A 374 -1.78 2.28 -11.01
N GLN A 375 -2.56 1.32 -11.49
CA GLN A 375 -2.11 0.03 -12.03
C GLN A 375 -3.17 -0.53 -12.99
N PRO A 376 -2.80 -1.31 -14.06
CA PRO A 376 -1.40 -1.67 -14.39
C PRO A 376 -0.60 -0.51 -14.98
N ASP A 377 -1.24 0.38 -15.73
CA ASP A 377 -0.61 1.53 -16.40
C ASP A 377 -1.09 2.82 -15.73
N GLU A 378 -0.14 3.71 -15.43
CA GLU A 378 -0.42 4.97 -14.73
C GLU A 378 -1.02 5.99 -15.70
N SER A 379 -2.28 6.37 -15.48
CA SER A 379 -2.98 7.34 -16.32
C SER A 379 -3.97 8.18 -15.55
N ILE A 380 -4.26 9.36 -16.08
CA ILE A 380 -5.30 10.26 -15.59
C ILE A 380 -6.22 10.57 -16.77
N THR A 381 -7.50 10.25 -16.65
CA THR A 381 -8.49 10.49 -17.68
C THR A 381 -9.63 11.33 -17.14
N LEU A 382 -9.88 12.49 -17.77
CA LEU A 382 -11.02 13.36 -17.46
C LEU A 382 -12.05 13.24 -18.59
N THR A 383 -13.23 12.72 -18.29
CA THR A 383 -14.36 12.65 -19.22
C THR A 383 -15.21 13.90 -19.08
N ILE A 384 -15.42 14.61 -20.21
CA ILE A 384 -16.24 15.81 -20.31
C ILE A 384 -17.22 15.67 -21.48
N LEU A 385 -18.25 16.51 -21.49
CA LEU A 385 -19.19 16.58 -22.59
C LEU A 385 -18.73 17.62 -23.62
N ALA A 386 -18.64 17.22 -24.89
CA ALA A 386 -18.33 18.11 -26.01
C ALA A 386 -19.47 18.08 -27.04
N LYS A 387 -19.58 19.16 -27.82
CA LYS A 387 -20.54 19.21 -28.91
C LYS A 387 -20.17 18.17 -29.98
N ASN A 388 -21.13 17.32 -30.36
CA ASN A 388 -20.95 16.42 -31.50
C ASN A 388 -20.89 17.26 -32.80
N PRO A 389 -19.92 17.01 -33.72
CA PRO A 389 -19.90 17.68 -35.01
C PRO A 389 -21.24 17.52 -35.77
N GLY A 390 -21.69 18.59 -36.45
CA GLY A 390 -22.94 18.63 -37.18
C GLY A 390 -23.86 19.76 -36.73
N GLU A 391 -25.11 19.72 -37.16
CA GLU A 391 -26.14 20.69 -36.78
C GLU A 391 -26.66 20.46 -35.36
N GLY A 392 -27.06 21.54 -34.68
CA GLY A 392 -27.60 21.50 -33.33
C GLY A 392 -26.54 21.36 -32.25
N MET A 393 -26.99 21.34 -30.98
CA MET A 393 -26.16 21.27 -29.78
C MET A 393 -26.28 19.90 -29.08
N ARG A 394 -26.05 18.82 -29.85
CA ARG A 394 -26.00 17.47 -29.29
C ARG A 394 -24.63 17.24 -28.63
N LEU A 395 -24.67 16.81 -27.39
CA LEU A 395 -23.45 16.52 -26.62
C LEU A 395 -23.09 15.04 -26.71
N LYS A 396 -21.79 14.74 -26.62
CA LYS A 396 -21.27 13.38 -26.40
C LYS A 396 -20.11 13.42 -25.40
N PRO A 397 -19.86 12.33 -24.64
CA PRO A 397 -18.66 12.19 -23.82
C PRO A 397 -17.41 12.17 -24.68
N VAL A 398 -16.36 12.88 -24.25
CA VAL A 398 -15.01 12.84 -24.78
C VAL A 398 -14.01 12.79 -23.63
N SER A 399 -12.89 12.11 -23.81
CA SER A 399 -11.88 11.94 -22.79
C SER A 399 -10.65 12.76 -23.08
N LEU A 400 -10.15 13.45 -22.06
CA LEU A 400 -8.83 14.06 -22.00
C LEU A 400 -7.94 13.10 -21.20
N ALA A 401 -7.02 12.42 -21.87
CA ALA A 401 -6.17 11.42 -21.25
C ALA A 401 -4.72 11.89 -21.15
N LEU A 402 -4.10 11.66 -20.02
CA LEU A 402 -2.69 11.81 -19.75
C LEU A 402 -2.13 10.43 -19.37
N ASP A 403 -1.29 9.85 -20.23
CA ASP A 403 -0.46 8.70 -19.93
C ASP A 403 0.87 9.20 -19.35
N LEU A 404 1.16 8.79 -18.10
CA LEU A 404 2.36 9.26 -17.40
C LEU A 404 3.62 8.57 -17.92
N GLY A 405 3.52 7.29 -18.30
CA GLY A 405 4.63 6.53 -18.86
C GLY A 405 5.09 7.07 -20.21
N GLU A 406 4.13 7.37 -21.11
CA GLU A 406 4.42 7.98 -22.41
C GLU A 406 4.96 9.41 -22.29
N THR A 407 4.41 10.18 -21.32
CA THR A 407 4.76 11.60 -21.14
C THR A 407 6.18 11.78 -20.63
N PHE A 408 6.57 11.03 -19.60
CA PHE A 408 7.85 11.26 -18.94
C PHE A 408 9.01 10.42 -19.51
N LYS A 409 8.74 9.32 -20.20
CA LYS A 409 9.75 8.41 -20.83
C LYS A 409 10.90 8.01 -19.90
N THR A 410 10.76 8.24 -18.62
CA THR A 410 11.74 7.91 -17.59
C THR A 410 11.25 6.71 -16.81
N ARG A 411 12.17 5.82 -16.43
CA ARG A 411 11.81 4.70 -15.57
C ARG A 411 11.25 5.21 -14.24
N SER A 412 10.03 4.82 -13.92
CA SER A 412 9.46 5.02 -12.59
C SER A 412 10.25 4.22 -11.54
N LEU A 413 10.48 4.83 -10.37
CA LEU A 413 11.11 4.14 -9.26
C LEU A 413 10.15 3.09 -8.68
N ASP A 414 10.66 1.87 -8.42
CA ASP A 414 9.92 0.90 -7.61
C ASP A 414 9.65 1.50 -6.21
N ALA A 415 8.49 1.19 -5.65
CA ALA A 415 8.09 1.71 -4.34
C ALA A 415 9.15 1.46 -3.26
N TYR A 416 9.76 0.25 -3.24
CA TYR A 416 10.82 -0.06 -2.27
C TYR A 416 12.12 0.70 -2.53
N GLU A 417 12.47 0.98 -3.79
CA GLU A 417 13.62 1.83 -4.09
C GLU A 417 13.46 3.20 -3.42
N ARG A 418 12.29 3.79 -3.54
CA ARG A 418 11.96 5.10 -2.97
C ARG A 418 11.96 5.05 -1.44
N LEU A 419 11.21 4.11 -0.86
CA LEU A 419 11.08 3.99 0.59
C LEU A 419 12.42 3.72 1.29
N LEU A 420 13.28 2.88 0.70
CA LEU A 420 14.63 2.67 1.23
C LEU A 420 15.46 3.96 1.20
N MET A 421 15.41 4.71 0.09
CA MET A 421 16.16 5.97 -0.02
C MET A 421 15.61 7.04 0.92
N ASP A 422 14.29 7.14 1.08
CA ASP A 422 13.68 8.06 2.02
C ASP A 422 14.00 7.68 3.48
N THR A 423 14.07 6.37 3.77
CA THR A 423 14.58 5.91 5.06
C THR A 423 16.01 6.37 5.29
N VAL A 424 16.92 6.22 4.31
CA VAL A 424 18.32 6.66 4.44
C VAL A 424 18.45 8.19 4.53
N LYS A 425 17.55 8.95 3.92
CA LYS A 425 17.51 10.44 4.01
C LYS A 425 16.88 10.96 5.30
N GLY A 426 16.05 10.16 5.96
CA GLY A 426 15.27 10.60 7.12
C GLY A 426 13.94 11.24 6.75
N ASN A 427 13.46 11.04 5.53
CA ASN A 427 12.17 11.54 5.07
C ASN A 427 11.04 10.60 5.50
N LEU A 428 10.12 11.11 6.29
CA LEU A 428 8.99 10.34 6.86
C LEU A 428 7.66 10.54 6.10
N THR A 429 7.64 11.32 5.03
CA THR A 429 6.39 11.70 4.31
C THR A 429 5.59 10.48 3.82
N LEU A 430 6.28 9.42 3.40
CA LEU A 430 5.67 8.20 2.84
C LEU A 430 5.51 7.07 3.87
N PHE A 431 5.65 7.38 5.16
CA PHE A 431 5.56 6.38 6.23
C PHE A 431 4.43 6.73 7.19
N MET A 432 3.73 5.70 7.65
CA MET A 432 2.62 5.87 8.59
C MET A 432 3.14 6.23 9.99
N ARG A 433 2.44 7.15 10.64
CA ARG A 433 2.66 7.50 12.03
C ARG A 433 1.80 6.61 12.94
N ARG A 434 2.20 6.44 14.20
CA ARG A 434 1.48 5.60 15.18
C ARG A 434 0.00 5.95 15.27
N ASP A 435 -0.32 7.22 15.40
CA ASP A 435 -1.71 7.69 15.57
C ASP A 435 -2.59 7.49 14.33
N GLU A 436 -2.01 7.49 13.12
CA GLU A 436 -2.71 7.09 11.89
C GLU A 436 -3.08 5.60 11.95
N LEU A 437 -2.15 4.74 12.38
CA LEU A 437 -2.36 3.30 12.50
C LEU A 437 -3.43 2.99 13.57
N ASP A 438 -3.36 3.68 14.72
CA ASP A 438 -4.34 3.53 15.80
C ASP A 438 -5.75 3.95 15.34
N ALA A 439 -5.86 5.09 14.62
CA ALA A 439 -7.12 5.56 14.07
C ALA A 439 -7.70 4.61 13.01
N ALA A 440 -6.84 4.06 12.14
CA ALA A 440 -7.24 3.09 11.12
C ALA A 440 -7.80 1.80 11.75
N TRP A 441 -7.10 1.22 12.73
CA TRP A 441 -7.60 0.05 13.46
C TRP A 441 -8.87 0.34 14.25
N GLY A 442 -8.96 1.50 14.89
CA GLY A 442 -10.15 1.92 15.63
C GLY A 442 -11.41 2.02 14.74
N TRP A 443 -11.24 2.27 13.43
CA TRP A 443 -12.35 2.25 12.47
C TRP A 443 -12.64 0.86 11.92
N ILE A 444 -11.62 0.00 11.74
CA ILE A 444 -11.73 -1.34 11.16
C ILE A 444 -12.29 -2.38 12.15
N ASP A 445 -11.84 -2.38 13.40
CA ASP A 445 -12.20 -3.41 14.37
C ASP A 445 -13.73 -3.52 14.62
N PRO A 446 -14.48 -2.39 14.72
CA PRO A 446 -15.95 -2.46 14.84
C PRO A 446 -16.64 -3.13 13.65
N ILE A 447 -16.09 -3.03 12.44
CA ILE A 447 -16.65 -3.68 11.25
C ILE A 447 -16.54 -5.20 11.38
N ARG A 448 -15.36 -5.69 11.75
CA ARG A 448 -15.09 -7.11 11.94
C ARG A 448 -15.93 -7.70 13.10
N ALA A 449 -15.94 -7.00 14.24
CA ALA A 449 -16.78 -7.38 15.36
C ALA A 449 -18.27 -7.42 15.00
N GLY A 450 -18.72 -6.53 14.12
CA GLY A 450 -20.09 -6.53 13.62
C GLY A 450 -20.39 -7.76 12.76
N TRP A 451 -19.50 -8.17 11.88
CA TRP A 451 -19.66 -9.40 11.09
C TRP A 451 -19.75 -10.65 11.97
N GLU A 452 -18.90 -10.74 12.99
CA GLU A 452 -18.94 -11.83 13.97
C GLU A 452 -20.24 -11.83 14.78
N LYS A 453 -20.64 -10.67 15.31
CA LYS A 453 -21.87 -10.48 16.10
C LYS A 453 -23.13 -10.92 15.36
N TYR A 454 -23.20 -10.68 14.06
CA TYR A 454 -24.39 -10.97 13.24
C TYR A 454 -24.27 -12.25 12.42
N ASP A 455 -23.22 -13.05 12.60
CA ASP A 455 -22.87 -14.24 11.77
C ASP A 455 -22.99 -13.93 10.27
N ASP A 456 -22.51 -12.75 9.84
CA ASP A 456 -22.54 -12.36 8.44
C ASP A 456 -21.49 -13.14 7.67
N ARG A 457 -21.87 -14.24 7.05
CA ARG A 457 -21.01 -15.12 6.26
C ARG A 457 -20.57 -14.46 4.97
N PRO A 458 -19.33 -14.72 4.47
CA PRO A 458 -18.88 -14.20 3.17
C PRO A 458 -19.82 -14.62 2.03
N LYS A 459 -20.18 -13.68 1.16
CA LYS A 459 -20.95 -13.94 -0.04
C LYS A 459 -20.06 -14.61 -1.09
N ILE A 460 -20.54 -15.68 -1.71
CA ILE A 460 -19.73 -16.40 -2.69
C ILE A 460 -19.70 -15.64 -4.03
N TYR A 461 -18.51 -15.54 -4.65
CA TYR A 461 -18.32 -15.07 -6.01
C TYR A 461 -17.46 -16.02 -6.82
N ILE A 462 -17.61 -16.00 -8.14
CA ILE A 462 -16.83 -16.84 -9.05
C ILE A 462 -15.47 -16.18 -9.28
N ALA A 463 -14.38 -16.92 -9.18
CA ALA A 463 -13.05 -16.44 -9.56
C ALA A 463 -13.05 -15.95 -11.02
N GLY A 464 -12.49 -14.76 -11.26
CA GLY A 464 -12.53 -14.08 -12.56
C GLY A 464 -13.73 -13.13 -12.74
N SER A 465 -14.58 -12.96 -11.73
CA SER A 465 -15.64 -11.93 -11.72
C SER A 465 -15.22 -10.69 -10.92
N TRP A 466 -16.03 -9.63 -10.94
CA TRP A 466 -15.82 -8.42 -10.14
C TRP A 466 -16.27 -8.53 -8.68
N GLY A 467 -16.46 -9.73 -8.18
CA GLY A 467 -16.86 -9.99 -6.80
C GLY A 467 -18.33 -10.42 -6.68
N PRO A 468 -18.88 -10.47 -5.46
CA PRO A 468 -20.27 -10.92 -5.25
C PRO A 468 -21.26 -9.86 -5.72
N ALA A 469 -22.40 -10.28 -6.30
CA ALA A 469 -23.48 -9.40 -6.74
C ALA A 469 -23.99 -8.43 -5.64
N ALA A 470 -23.81 -8.79 -4.37
CA ALA A 470 -24.10 -7.91 -3.25
C ALA A 470 -23.25 -6.63 -3.26
N SER A 471 -22.06 -6.63 -3.89
CA SER A 471 -21.22 -5.45 -4.06
C SER A 471 -21.86 -4.43 -5.01
N SER A 472 -22.40 -4.87 -6.14
CA SER A 472 -23.14 -4.01 -7.08
C SER A 472 -24.46 -3.52 -6.45
N ALA A 473 -25.12 -4.37 -5.65
CA ALA A 473 -26.30 -3.95 -4.89
C ALA A 473 -25.98 -2.91 -3.79
N LEU A 474 -24.80 -2.93 -3.21
CA LEU A 474 -24.36 -1.95 -2.21
C LEU A 474 -24.34 -0.53 -2.79
N ILE A 475 -23.63 -0.33 -3.90
CA ILE A 475 -23.53 0.97 -4.57
C ILE A 475 -24.83 1.33 -5.28
N GLY A 476 -25.56 0.34 -5.81
CA GLY A 476 -26.86 0.50 -6.49
C GLY A 476 -27.96 1.04 -5.60
N ARG A 477 -27.92 0.86 -4.27
CA ARG A 477 -28.87 1.46 -3.32
C ARG A 477 -28.87 2.99 -3.34
N ASP A 478 -27.73 3.58 -3.67
CA ASP A 478 -27.58 5.03 -3.80
C ASP A 478 -27.78 5.50 -5.27
N GLY A 479 -28.16 4.58 -6.18
CA GLY A 479 -28.39 4.88 -7.60
C GLY A 479 -27.12 4.97 -8.44
N PHE A 480 -26.00 4.37 -7.98
CA PHE A 480 -24.72 4.36 -8.67
C PHE A 480 -24.34 2.93 -9.11
N ALA A 481 -23.32 2.83 -9.94
CA ALA A 481 -22.69 1.57 -10.34
C ALA A 481 -21.17 1.67 -10.16
N TRP A 482 -20.50 0.53 -10.05
CA TRP A 482 -19.05 0.52 -10.12
C TRP A 482 -18.58 0.92 -11.53
N HIS A 483 -17.48 1.65 -11.61
CA HIS A 483 -16.95 2.17 -12.88
C HIS A 483 -16.70 1.07 -13.94
N ASP A 484 -16.22 -0.07 -13.52
CA ASP A 484 -15.96 -1.24 -14.37
C ASP A 484 -17.22 -2.03 -14.78
N GLU A 485 -18.39 -1.70 -14.26
CA GLU A 485 -19.70 -2.28 -14.58
C GLU A 485 -20.54 -1.37 -15.51
N LEU A 486 -20.00 -0.20 -15.89
CA LEU A 486 -20.62 0.76 -16.81
C LEU A 486 -20.18 0.48 -18.25
#